data_b5231bcea3bf3b5923e2d8b75c8d3976
#
_entry.id   b5231bcea3bf3b5923e2d8b75c8d3976
#
_cell.length_a   1.000
_cell.length_b   1.000
_cell.length_c   1.000
_cell.angle_alpha   90.00
_cell.angle_beta   90.00
_cell.angle_gamma   90.00
#
_symmetry.space_group_name_H-M   'P 1'
#
loop_
_entity.id
_entity.type
_entity.pdbx_description
1 polymer ?
#
loop_
_entity_poly.entity_id
_entity_poly.type
_entity_poly.pdbx_seq_one_letter_code
_entity_poly.pdbx_strand_id
1 'polypeptide(L)'
;TPRMALVGELFKYQVRVEDLNESANLKYTLIKGPHGMQLDKSGKILWVPKAAQINYNDFEVSVTDGYGTDLQTGKIFINNPPSIISTPKPVGLTGHTWRYKLTTEDLNGDRVTYRAVRLPKFAKFDRRTATIEWTPRKNQDGVNDFILMAVDEHGATTTHDFQVHVFYDP
;
A
#
# COMPACT_ATOMS: atom_id res chain seq x y z
N THR A 1 -20.93 -1.73 3.46
CA THR A 1 -20.16 -0.64 2.83
C THR A 1 -18.69 -1.00 2.88
N PRO A 2 -17.94 -0.88 1.79
CA PRO A 2 -16.51 -1.15 1.77
C PRO A 2 -15.76 -0.16 2.66
N ARG A 3 -14.73 -0.63 3.33
CA ARG A 3 -14.05 0.16 4.37
C ARG A 3 -12.74 0.78 3.91
N MET A 4 -12.01 0.15 2.97
CA MET A 4 -10.67 0.60 2.55
C MET A 4 -10.38 0.26 1.09
N ALA A 5 -9.60 1.14 0.42
CA ALA A 5 -9.00 0.91 -0.88
C ALA A 5 -7.55 1.44 -0.86
N LEU A 6 -6.73 1.02 -1.82
CA LEU A 6 -5.35 1.46 -1.96
C LEU A 6 -5.19 2.46 -3.10
N VAL A 7 -4.30 3.42 -2.92
CA VAL A 7 -3.91 4.35 -3.99
C VAL A 7 -3.37 3.57 -5.19
N GLY A 8 -3.87 3.91 -6.38
CA GLY A 8 -3.46 3.29 -7.64
C GLY A 8 -4.07 1.93 -7.95
N GLU A 9 -4.81 1.31 -7.04
CA GLU A 9 -5.48 0.03 -7.23
C GLU A 9 -6.94 0.19 -7.61
N LEU A 10 -7.45 -0.73 -8.43
CA LEU A 10 -8.84 -0.73 -8.85
C LEU A 10 -9.76 -1.16 -7.70
N PHE A 11 -10.45 -0.20 -7.13
CA PHE A 11 -11.53 -0.43 -6.18
C PHE A 11 -12.83 -0.81 -6.91
N LYS A 12 -13.50 -1.87 -6.40
CA LYS A 12 -14.78 -2.36 -6.93
C LYS A 12 -15.77 -2.53 -5.79
N TYR A 13 -16.98 -2.01 -5.98
CA TYR A 13 -18.06 -2.19 -5.03
C TYR A 13 -19.40 -2.36 -5.76
N GLN A 14 -20.18 -3.37 -5.38
CA GLN A 14 -21.53 -3.58 -5.87
C GLN A 14 -22.53 -2.95 -4.90
N VAL A 15 -23.28 -1.96 -5.36
CA VAL A 15 -24.43 -1.41 -4.63
C VAL A 15 -25.42 -2.55 -4.41
N ARG A 16 -25.77 -2.82 -3.16
CA ARG A 16 -26.76 -3.85 -2.80
C ARG A 16 -28.11 -3.20 -2.60
N VAL A 17 -29.12 -3.77 -3.20
CA VAL A 17 -30.51 -3.35 -3.10
C VAL A 17 -31.33 -4.57 -2.68
N GLU A 18 -32.21 -4.39 -1.72
CA GLU A 18 -33.27 -5.33 -1.41
C GLU A 18 -34.52 -4.81 -2.04
N ASP A 19 -35.00 -5.48 -3.08
CA ASP A 19 -36.26 -5.15 -3.77
C ASP A 19 -37.26 -6.31 -3.55
N LEU A 20 -38.37 -5.99 -2.93
CA LEU A 20 -39.43 -6.98 -2.65
C LEU A 20 -40.29 -7.31 -3.89
N ASN A 21 -40.14 -6.53 -4.96
CA ASN A 21 -40.97 -6.66 -6.18
C ASN A 21 -40.22 -7.31 -7.36
N GLU A 22 -39.10 -7.97 -7.17
CA GLU A 22 -38.26 -8.79 -8.07
C GLU A 22 -38.24 -8.45 -9.60
N SER A 23 -39.13 -7.59 -10.08
CA SER A 23 -39.33 -7.27 -11.49
C SER A 23 -38.96 -5.83 -11.90
N ALA A 24 -38.39 -5.08 -10.97
CA ALA A 24 -38.06 -3.67 -11.23
C ALA A 24 -36.81 -3.50 -12.05
N ASN A 25 -36.89 -2.67 -13.10
CA ASN A 25 -35.70 -2.16 -13.80
C ASN A 25 -35.01 -1.10 -12.93
N LEU A 26 -34.10 -1.52 -12.08
CA LEU A 26 -33.34 -0.64 -11.19
C LEU A 26 -32.44 0.32 -11.99
N LYS A 27 -32.60 1.60 -11.71
CA LYS A 27 -31.72 2.65 -12.25
C LYS A 27 -30.83 3.21 -11.15
N TYR A 28 -29.54 3.17 -11.38
CA TYR A 28 -28.50 3.65 -10.46
C TYR A 28 -27.94 5.00 -10.94
N THR A 29 -27.78 5.93 -10.02
CA THR A 29 -27.22 7.26 -10.31
C THR A 29 -26.21 7.64 -9.23
N LEU A 30 -24.97 7.96 -9.61
CA LEU A 30 -23.96 8.51 -8.69
C LEU A 30 -24.29 9.97 -8.44
N ILE A 31 -24.80 10.29 -7.25
CA ILE A 31 -25.16 11.67 -6.85
C ILE A 31 -23.92 12.44 -6.40
N LYS A 32 -23.04 11.76 -5.63
CA LYS A 32 -21.80 12.32 -5.13
C LYS A 32 -20.71 11.24 -5.10
N GLY A 33 -19.51 11.61 -5.44
CA GLY A 33 -18.36 10.70 -5.34
C GLY A 33 -17.04 11.44 -5.57
N PRO A 34 -15.92 10.84 -5.15
CA PRO A 34 -14.61 11.39 -5.43
C PRO A 34 -14.34 11.43 -6.95
N HIS A 35 -13.47 12.33 -7.34
CA HIS A 35 -13.11 12.49 -8.76
C HIS A 35 -12.60 11.16 -9.34
N GLY A 36 -13.12 10.78 -10.50
CA GLY A 36 -12.78 9.56 -11.21
C GLY A 36 -13.57 8.31 -10.77
N MET A 37 -14.45 8.40 -9.77
CA MET A 37 -15.38 7.33 -9.42
C MET A 37 -16.45 7.19 -10.51
N GLN A 38 -16.72 5.96 -10.91
CA GLN A 38 -17.73 5.63 -11.92
C GLN A 38 -18.73 4.64 -11.37
N LEU A 39 -19.97 4.75 -11.81
CA LEU A 39 -21.06 3.83 -11.50
C LEU A 39 -21.65 3.32 -12.82
N ASP A 40 -21.66 2.02 -13.00
CA ASP A 40 -22.27 1.42 -14.20
C ASP A 40 -23.77 1.16 -14.03
N LYS A 41 -24.41 0.76 -15.12
CA LYS A 41 -25.86 0.49 -15.17
C LYS A 41 -26.29 -0.70 -14.28
N SER A 42 -25.37 -1.56 -13.88
CA SER A 42 -25.61 -2.70 -12.98
C SER A 42 -25.46 -2.34 -11.49
N GLY A 43 -25.17 -1.08 -11.18
CA GLY A 43 -24.92 -0.63 -9.81
C GLY A 43 -23.52 -0.95 -9.30
N LYS A 44 -22.55 -1.19 -10.19
CA LYS A 44 -21.16 -1.42 -9.82
C LYS A 44 -20.36 -0.13 -9.83
N ILE A 45 -19.77 0.21 -8.68
CA ILE A 45 -18.80 1.30 -8.55
C ILE A 45 -17.43 0.79 -8.95
N LEU A 46 -16.73 1.56 -9.81
CA LEU A 46 -15.36 1.36 -10.22
C LEU A 46 -14.59 2.65 -9.96
N TRP A 47 -13.42 2.55 -9.32
CA TRP A 47 -12.61 3.71 -8.99
C TRP A 47 -11.14 3.32 -8.81
N VAL A 48 -10.22 4.13 -9.32
CA VAL A 48 -8.79 4.05 -9.03
C VAL A 48 -8.40 5.31 -8.27
N PRO A 49 -8.28 5.26 -6.94
CA PRO A 49 -7.92 6.42 -6.13
C PRO A 49 -6.53 6.93 -6.46
N LYS A 50 -6.34 8.26 -6.41
CA LYS A 50 -5.04 8.91 -6.57
C LYS A 50 -4.48 9.34 -5.21
N ALA A 51 -3.17 9.60 -5.14
CA ALA A 51 -2.51 10.07 -3.92
C ALA A 51 -3.14 11.34 -3.30
N ALA A 52 -3.70 12.23 -4.14
CA ALA A 52 -4.43 13.42 -3.65
C ALA A 52 -5.78 13.09 -2.98
N GLN A 53 -6.20 11.82 -2.99
CA GLN A 53 -7.49 11.35 -2.45
C GLN A 53 -7.30 10.43 -1.24
N ILE A 54 -6.14 10.45 -0.61
CA ILE A 54 -5.88 9.70 0.63
C ILE A 54 -6.87 10.08 1.75
N ASN A 55 -6.98 9.21 2.75
CA ASN A 55 -7.94 9.32 3.85
C ASN A 55 -9.39 9.07 3.40
N TYR A 56 -10.36 9.69 4.08
CA TYR A 56 -11.76 9.37 3.87
C TYR A 56 -12.39 10.12 2.68
N ASN A 57 -13.07 9.38 1.84
CA ASN A 57 -13.85 9.89 0.72
C ASN A 57 -15.30 9.41 0.84
N ASP A 58 -16.24 10.33 0.72
CA ASP A 58 -17.67 10.04 0.77
C ASP A 58 -18.22 9.80 -0.64
N PHE A 59 -19.22 8.91 -0.74
CA PHE A 59 -20.01 8.76 -1.95
C PHE A 59 -21.50 8.61 -1.61
N GLU A 60 -22.34 8.93 -2.59
CA GLU A 60 -23.79 8.80 -2.51
C GLU A 60 -24.32 8.27 -3.84
N VAL A 61 -25.12 7.22 -3.78
CA VAL A 61 -25.78 6.59 -4.91
C VAL A 61 -27.28 6.60 -4.68
N SER A 62 -28.03 7.06 -5.67
CA SER A 62 -29.48 6.92 -5.74
C SER A 62 -29.82 5.67 -6.52
N VAL A 63 -30.81 4.91 -6.04
CA VAL A 63 -31.39 3.76 -6.72
C VAL A 63 -32.87 3.95 -6.81
N THR A 64 -33.47 3.77 -8.00
CA THR A 64 -34.92 3.84 -8.20
C THR A 64 -35.42 2.70 -9.07
N ASP A 65 -36.61 2.19 -8.73
CA ASP A 65 -37.39 1.22 -9.51
C ASP A 65 -38.43 1.89 -10.40
N GLY A 66 -38.50 3.23 -10.38
CA GLY A 66 -39.50 4.05 -11.07
C GLY A 66 -40.72 4.39 -10.21
N TYR A 67 -40.92 3.74 -9.06
CA TYR A 67 -41.98 4.01 -8.08
C TYR A 67 -41.43 4.67 -6.81
N GLY A 68 -40.28 4.25 -6.39
CA GLY A 68 -39.58 4.79 -5.23
C GLY A 68 -38.11 5.11 -5.54
N THR A 69 -37.49 5.83 -4.62
CA THR A 69 -36.05 6.16 -4.70
C THR A 69 -35.43 5.97 -3.33
N ASP A 70 -34.31 5.24 -3.28
CA ASP A 70 -33.52 5.07 -2.08
C ASP A 70 -32.11 5.66 -2.30
N LEU A 71 -31.48 6.07 -1.20
CA LEU A 71 -30.16 6.67 -1.18
C LEU A 71 -29.19 5.80 -0.36
N GLN A 72 -28.12 5.37 -0.99
CA GLN A 72 -27.00 4.73 -0.30
C GLN A 72 -25.83 5.71 -0.17
N THR A 73 -25.44 6.02 1.06
CA THR A 73 -24.22 6.77 1.36
C THR A 73 -23.13 5.83 1.86
N GLY A 74 -21.89 6.15 1.58
CA GLY A 74 -20.76 5.39 2.06
C GLY A 74 -19.51 6.25 2.22
N LYS A 75 -18.58 5.73 3.02
CA LYS A 75 -17.30 6.35 3.29
C LYS A 75 -16.20 5.32 3.06
N ILE A 76 -15.22 5.66 2.22
CA ILE A 76 -14.09 4.80 1.85
C ILE A 76 -12.82 5.44 2.37
N PHE A 77 -12.04 4.72 3.16
CA PHE A 77 -10.69 5.12 3.55
C PHE A 77 -9.71 4.73 2.45
N ILE A 78 -8.92 5.70 1.96
CA ILE A 78 -7.89 5.47 0.94
C ILE A 78 -6.54 5.46 1.63
N ASN A 79 -5.93 4.29 1.64
CA ASN A 79 -4.60 4.07 2.16
C ASN A 79 -3.55 4.18 1.05
N ASN A 80 -2.39 4.77 1.39
CA ASN A 80 -1.20 4.80 0.55
C ASN A 80 -0.11 3.99 1.24
N PRO A 81 0.48 2.97 0.60
CA PRO A 81 1.59 2.26 1.20
C PRO A 81 2.76 3.17 1.57
N PRO A 82 3.56 2.86 2.59
CA PRO A 82 4.71 3.67 2.96
C PRO A 82 5.73 3.75 1.82
N SER A 83 6.32 4.92 1.63
CA SER A 83 7.36 5.16 0.62
C SER A 83 8.73 5.08 1.25
N ILE A 84 9.69 4.39 0.61
CA ILE A 84 11.07 4.30 1.07
C ILE A 84 11.86 5.50 0.50
N ILE A 85 12.42 6.31 1.39
CA ILE A 85 13.13 7.56 1.03
C ILE A 85 14.65 7.50 1.28
N SER A 86 15.15 6.42 1.87
CA SER A 86 16.58 6.22 2.10
C SER A 86 17.20 5.32 1.02
N THR A 87 18.50 5.55 0.75
CA THR A 87 19.28 4.78 -0.22
C THR A 87 20.48 4.14 0.48
N PRO A 88 20.70 2.83 0.36
CA PRO A 88 21.85 2.15 0.93
C PRO A 88 23.14 2.47 0.15
N LYS A 89 24.29 2.42 0.84
CA LYS A 89 25.59 2.44 0.15
C LYS A 89 25.75 1.16 -0.66
N PRO A 90 26.05 1.24 -1.98
CA PRO A 90 26.10 0.07 -2.84
C PRO A 90 27.37 -0.79 -2.66
N VAL A 91 28.33 -0.33 -1.86
CA VAL A 91 29.64 -0.96 -1.68
C VAL A 91 29.93 -1.24 -0.21
N GLY A 92 30.52 -2.40 0.06
CA GLY A 92 31.09 -2.82 1.35
C GLY A 92 32.51 -3.35 1.20
N LEU A 93 33.21 -3.50 2.32
CA LEU A 93 34.55 -4.09 2.37
C LEU A 93 34.56 -5.24 3.38
N THR A 94 35.31 -6.33 3.08
CA THR A 94 35.45 -7.43 4.04
C THR A 94 36.12 -6.95 5.34
N GLY A 95 35.63 -7.43 6.48
CA GLY A 95 36.14 -7.03 7.79
C GLY A 95 35.67 -5.67 8.30
N HIS A 96 35.07 -4.83 7.46
CA HIS A 96 34.57 -3.50 7.83
C HIS A 96 33.07 -3.50 8.02
N THR A 97 32.58 -2.80 9.06
CA THR A 97 31.16 -2.74 9.35
C THR A 97 30.43 -1.83 8.36
N TRP A 98 29.51 -2.41 7.60
CA TRP A 98 28.56 -1.72 6.75
C TRP A 98 27.23 -1.51 7.51
N ARG A 99 26.67 -0.31 7.42
CA ARG A 99 25.42 0.07 8.08
C ARG A 99 24.47 0.76 7.12
N TYR A 100 23.19 0.43 7.27
CA TYR A 100 22.11 1.09 6.56
C TYR A 100 20.90 1.25 7.46
N LYS A 101 20.35 2.46 7.52
CA LYS A 101 19.09 2.76 8.19
C LYS A 101 18.00 2.99 7.15
N LEU A 102 16.99 2.13 7.15
CA LEU A 102 15.79 2.29 6.33
C LEU A 102 14.96 3.45 6.88
N THR A 103 14.60 4.39 6.02
CA THR A 103 13.74 5.54 6.35
C THR A 103 12.56 5.56 5.39
N THR A 104 11.38 5.79 5.92
CA THR A 104 10.13 5.83 5.16
C THR A 104 9.33 7.09 5.46
N GLU A 105 8.49 7.46 4.51
CA GLU A 105 7.39 8.41 4.67
C GLU A 105 6.08 7.71 4.36
N ASP A 106 5.04 8.03 5.13
CA ASP A 106 3.68 7.58 4.91
C ASP A 106 2.76 8.79 4.74
N LEU A 107 2.06 8.86 3.59
CA LEU A 107 1.21 10.01 3.26
C LEU A 107 -0.06 10.09 4.10
N ASN A 108 -0.54 8.97 4.65
CA ASN A 108 -1.66 8.96 5.59
C ASN A 108 -1.22 9.36 7.01
N GLY A 109 0.09 9.37 7.28
CA GLY A 109 0.66 9.58 8.61
C GLY A 109 0.64 8.34 9.48
N ASP A 110 0.54 7.17 8.88
CA ASP A 110 0.43 5.89 9.56
C ASP A 110 1.74 5.49 10.23
N ARG A 111 1.61 4.71 11.31
CA ARG A 111 2.77 4.09 11.94
C ARG A 111 3.32 2.99 11.07
N VAL A 112 4.60 3.11 10.68
CA VAL A 112 5.29 2.11 9.87
C VAL A 112 6.13 1.18 10.74
N THR A 113 6.05 -0.12 10.48
CA THR A 113 6.86 -1.17 11.06
C THR A 113 7.76 -1.82 10.00
N TYR A 114 8.88 -2.42 10.44
CA TYR A 114 9.90 -2.90 9.51
C TYR A 114 10.25 -4.35 9.77
N ARG A 115 10.57 -5.09 8.70
CA ARG A 115 11.11 -6.44 8.79
C ARG A 115 12.14 -6.72 7.70
N ALA A 116 13.11 -7.56 8.01
CA ALA A 116 13.99 -8.13 7.01
C ALA A 116 13.34 -9.40 6.44
N VAL A 117 13.27 -9.47 5.10
CA VAL A 117 12.79 -10.63 4.36
C VAL A 117 14.00 -11.49 3.96
N ARG A 118 15.08 -10.86 3.49
CA ARG A 118 16.35 -11.51 3.11
C ARG A 118 17.54 -10.66 3.55
N LEU A 119 18.50 -11.31 4.15
CA LEU A 119 19.80 -10.73 4.54
C LEU A 119 20.94 -11.70 4.22
N PRO A 120 22.13 -11.21 3.90
CA PRO A 120 23.33 -12.01 3.88
C PRO A 120 23.62 -12.67 5.23
N LYS A 121 24.35 -13.77 5.24
CA LYS A 121 24.83 -14.39 6.50
C LYS A 121 25.53 -13.36 7.37
N PHE A 122 25.27 -13.44 8.69
CA PHE A 122 25.85 -12.57 9.72
C PHE A 122 25.36 -11.11 9.71
N ALA A 123 24.55 -10.67 8.74
CA ALA A 123 23.88 -9.39 8.82
C ALA A 123 22.78 -9.44 9.89
N LYS A 124 22.66 -8.35 10.66
CA LYS A 124 21.64 -8.17 11.70
C LYS A 124 20.72 -7.02 11.33
N PHE A 125 19.45 -7.16 11.62
CA PHE A 125 18.46 -6.12 11.44
C PHE A 125 17.75 -5.81 12.76
N ASP A 126 17.90 -4.58 13.22
CA ASP A 126 17.15 -4.07 14.37
C ASP A 126 15.83 -3.47 13.86
N ARG A 127 14.71 -4.13 14.16
CA ARG A 127 13.37 -3.71 13.75
C ARG A 127 12.93 -2.40 14.39
N ARG A 128 13.42 -2.07 15.58
CA ARG A 128 13.05 -0.88 16.33
C ARG A 128 13.67 0.38 15.75
N THR A 129 14.91 0.29 15.30
CA THR A 129 15.67 1.40 14.70
C THR A 129 15.68 1.36 13.17
N ALA A 130 15.11 0.29 12.57
CA ALA A 130 15.14 -0.01 11.15
C ALA A 130 16.58 -0.03 10.56
N THR A 131 17.55 -0.51 11.35
CA THR A 131 18.97 -0.46 10.98
C THR A 131 19.51 -1.85 10.70
N ILE A 132 20.22 -1.99 9.57
CA ILE A 132 21.08 -3.13 9.27
C ILE A 132 22.50 -2.81 9.75
N GLU A 133 23.10 -3.79 10.41
CA GLU A 133 24.54 -3.83 10.69
C GLU A 133 25.12 -5.14 10.17
N TRP A 134 26.17 -5.06 9.38
CA TRP A 134 26.79 -6.20 8.74
C TRP A 134 28.30 -6.00 8.58
N THR A 135 29.09 -6.99 8.98
CA THR A 135 30.53 -7.03 8.73
C THR A 135 30.80 -8.22 7.82
N PRO A 136 30.96 -7.99 6.49
CA PRO A 136 31.17 -9.06 5.53
C PRO A 136 32.48 -9.83 5.82
N ARG A 137 32.42 -11.15 5.66
CA ARG A 137 33.60 -12.01 5.77
C ARG A 137 34.25 -12.19 4.39
N LYS A 138 35.50 -12.72 4.34
CA LYS A 138 36.27 -13.00 3.11
C LYS A 138 35.48 -13.81 2.08
N ASN A 139 34.64 -14.77 2.51
CA ASN A 139 33.82 -15.59 1.63
C ASN A 139 32.51 -14.94 1.21
N GLN A 140 32.29 -13.66 1.47
CA GLN A 140 31.16 -12.84 1.06
C GLN A 140 31.57 -11.75 0.06
N ASP A 141 32.76 -11.87 -0.53
CA ASP A 141 33.22 -11.06 -1.67
C ASP A 141 32.21 -11.19 -2.84
N GLY A 142 31.98 -10.10 -3.57
CA GLY A 142 31.00 -10.03 -4.65
C GLY A 142 29.63 -9.49 -4.23
N VAL A 143 28.59 -9.86 -4.98
CA VAL A 143 27.21 -9.34 -4.83
C VAL A 143 26.47 -10.04 -3.70
N ASN A 144 25.87 -9.26 -2.82
CA ASN A 144 25.05 -9.72 -1.70
C ASN A 144 23.68 -9.07 -1.73
N ASP A 145 22.60 -9.87 -1.70
CA ASP A 145 21.23 -9.42 -1.80
C ASP A 145 20.61 -9.11 -0.44
N PHE A 146 19.83 -8.03 -0.40
CA PHE A 146 19.04 -7.61 0.74
C PHE A 146 17.60 -7.37 0.30
N ILE A 147 16.65 -7.83 1.11
CA ILE A 147 15.22 -7.52 0.95
C ILE A 147 14.67 -7.09 2.30
N LEU A 148 14.25 -5.85 2.39
CA LEU A 148 13.53 -5.29 3.53
C LEU A 148 12.09 -5.01 3.15
N MET A 149 11.22 -4.93 4.14
CA MET A 149 9.81 -4.59 3.96
C MET A 149 9.38 -3.60 5.03
N ALA A 150 8.73 -2.53 4.58
CA ALA A 150 7.99 -1.60 5.40
C ALA A 150 6.49 -1.95 5.34
N VAL A 151 5.80 -1.86 6.47
CA VAL A 151 4.37 -2.20 6.62
C VAL A 151 3.72 -1.13 7.44
N ASP A 152 2.65 -0.51 6.93
CA ASP A 152 1.84 0.45 7.67
C ASP A 152 0.89 -0.22 8.66
N GLU A 153 0.13 0.56 9.43
CA GLU A 153 -0.81 0.03 10.42
C GLU A 153 -2.08 -0.58 9.82
N HIS A 154 -2.34 -0.31 8.53
CA HIS A 154 -3.43 -0.89 7.75
C HIS A 154 -3.03 -2.14 6.98
N GLY A 155 -1.74 -2.51 7.02
CA GLY A 155 -1.20 -3.73 6.42
C GLY A 155 -0.72 -3.56 4.98
N ALA A 156 -0.73 -2.34 4.40
CA ALA A 156 -0.10 -2.13 3.10
C ALA A 156 1.42 -2.14 3.22
N THR A 157 2.09 -2.64 2.19
CA THR A 157 3.51 -2.96 2.25
C THR A 157 4.30 -2.35 1.11
N THR A 158 5.54 -1.96 1.40
CA THR A 158 6.53 -1.62 0.39
C THR A 158 7.80 -2.43 0.60
N THR A 159 8.27 -3.05 -0.45
CA THR A 159 9.50 -3.85 -0.44
C THR A 159 10.67 -3.02 -0.96
N HIS A 160 11.80 -3.15 -0.27
CA HIS A 160 13.09 -2.57 -0.67
C HIS A 160 14.07 -3.69 -1.00
N ASP A 161 14.27 -3.92 -2.29
CA ASP A 161 15.21 -4.90 -2.83
C ASP A 161 16.45 -4.17 -3.33
N PHE A 162 17.63 -4.55 -2.82
CA PHE A 162 18.88 -3.92 -3.22
C PHE A 162 20.06 -4.87 -3.04
N GLN A 163 21.18 -4.52 -3.68
CA GLN A 163 22.41 -5.27 -3.66
C GLN A 163 23.56 -4.42 -3.09
N VAL A 164 24.47 -5.08 -2.36
CA VAL A 164 25.73 -4.51 -1.93
C VAL A 164 26.87 -5.35 -2.51
N HIS A 165 27.74 -4.70 -3.28
CA HIS A 165 28.95 -5.34 -3.79
C HIS A 165 30.05 -5.21 -2.75
N VAL A 166 30.51 -6.33 -2.25
CA VAL A 166 31.62 -6.40 -1.28
C VAL A 166 32.92 -6.63 -2.00
N PHE A 167 33.93 -5.85 -1.67
CA PHE A 167 35.29 -6.05 -2.14
C PHE A 167 36.15 -6.60 -1.00
N TYR A 168 37.08 -7.47 -1.38
CA TYR A 168 38.09 -7.98 -0.44
C TYR A 168 39.03 -6.87 -0.03
N ASP A 169 39.21 -6.69 1.28
CA ASP A 169 40.24 -5.84 1.87
C ASP A 169 41.25 -6.75 2.55
N PRO A 170 42.52 -6.75 2.10
CA PRO A 170 43.56 -7.70 2.53
C PRO A 170 43.98 -7.52 3.99
#